data_dca67da81aa03dd0befd3d045eb1eee7
#
_entry.id   dca67da81aa03dd0befd3d045eb1eee7
#
_cell.length_a   1.000
_cell.length_b   1.000
_cell.length_c   1.000
_cell.angle_alpha   90.00
_cell.angle_beta   90.00
_cell.angle_gamma   90.00
#
_symmetry.space_group_name_H-M   'P 1'
#
loop_
_entity.id
_entity.type
_entity.pdbx_description
1 polymer ?
#
loop_
_entity_poly.entity_id
_entity_poly.type
_entity_poly.pdbx_seq_one_letter_code
_entity_poly.pdbx_strand_id
1 'polypeptide(L)'
;MKADFCLIAVILIVLSSSLTGCLGGDEDEGYSGPIDLVVYYDSTSGMAIQSGGYGNGHQYANQGVNLCFSFVDTTSEEGNITRIYLDPDIGGETVERNLEDDRNRTVLCHEWISHGLFEITLGAEDINGNTNEFQITVKIDMKMVGSDYDTESSTMQFDTGYCCEKGRPLPEKISIVSEVTNDEDFFLSAEDTRVTWNVTNHEEQEVASHRSETIEDGQTEWWDIVIDELTEGIWSLNIEADGDEISIENEIIISYPEGSEDPPNPGPE
;
A
#
# COMPACT_ATOMS: atom_id res chain seq x y z
N MET A 1 48.19 7.47 40.00
CA MET A 1 47.86 8.63 39.11
C MET A 1 48.42 8.56 37.69
N LYS A 2 49.04 7.46 37.21
CA LYS A 2 49.53 7.30 35.82
C LYS A 2 48.66 6.38 34.92
N ALA A 3 47.76 5.63 35.52
CA ALA A 3 46.89 4.71 34.77
C ALA A 3 45.64 5.39 34.20
N ASP A 4 45.10 6.41 34.87
CA ASP A 4 43.87 7.08 34.48
C ASP A 4 44.03 7.99 33.26
N PHE A 5 45.26 8.49 33.01
CA PHE A 5 45.55 9.36 31.89
C PHE A 5 45.60 8.60 30.54
N CYS A 6 45.98 7.32 30.60
CA CYS A 6 46.06 6.49 29.40
C CYS A 6 44.65 6.03 28.95
N LEU A 7 43.74 5.81 29.92
CA LEU A 7 42.35 5.43 29.63
C LEU A 7 41.53 6.56 28.98
N ILE A 8 41.73 7.80 29.46
CA ILE A 8 41.07 8.98 28.91
C ILE A 8 41.55 9.27 27.48
N ALA A 9 42.86 9.08 27.21
CA ALA A 9 43.42 9.26 25.87
C ALA A 9 42.89 8.23 24.86
N VAL A 10 42.68 6.98 25.27
CA VAL A 10 42.11 5.93 24.41
C VAL A 10 40.62 6.18 24.13
N ILE A 11 39.85 6.64 25.13
CA ILE A 11 38.44 6.99 24.94
C ILE A 11 38.28 8.21 24.02
N LEU A 12 39.15 9.20 24.07
CA LEU A 12 39.14 10.36 23.21
C LEU A 12 39.53 10.00 21.76
N ILE A 13 40.39 9.02 21.53
CA ILE A 13 40.73 8.57 20.16
C ILE A 13 39.59 7.73 19.54
N VAL A 14 38.87 6.94 20.35
CA VAL A 14 37.73 6.17 19.86
C VAL A 14 36.54 7.06 19.57
N LEU A 15 36.34 8.15 20.32
CA LEU A 15 35.27 9.13 20.06
C LEU A 15 35.54 10.06 18.87
N SER A 16 36.83 10.25 18.51
CA SER A 16 37.16 11.09 17.33
C SER A 16 37.12 10.33 16.00
N SER A 17 37.11 9.00 16.02
CA SER A 17 36.98 8.19 14.79
C SER A 17 35.54 7.95 14.32
N SER A 18 34.55 8.35 15.13
CA SER A 18 33.12 8.22 14.75
C SER A 18 32.48 9.51 14.22
N LEU A 19 33.26 10.58 14.01
CA LEU A 19 32.78 11.88 13.50
C LEU A 19 33.27 12.21 12.08
N THR A 20 33.82 11.25 11.35
CA THR A 20 34.06 11.39 9.89
C THR A 20 32.91 10.72 9.13
N GLY A 21 31.67 11.04 9.53
CA GLY A 21 30.47 10.71 8.81
C GLY A 21 29.96 11.96 8.12
N CYS A 22 30.09 11.99 6.81
CA CYS A 22 29.28 12.72 5.84
C CYS A 22 29.00 14.20 6.10
N LEU A 23 30.00 15.03 5.83
CA LEU A 23 29.84 16.34 5.18
C LEU A 23 30.36 16.18 3.74
N GLY A 24 29.68 15.39 2.95
CA GLY A 24 29.86 15.27 1.52
C GLY A 24 28.56 15.77 0.89
N GLY A 25 28.68 16.85 0.11
CA GLY A 25 27.61 17.26 -0.78
C GLY A 25 27.34 16.17 -1.83
N ASP A 26 26.18 16.26 -2.39
CA ASP A 26 25.67 15.52 -3.53
C ASP A 26 26.72 15.52 -4.69
N GLU A 27 27.57 14.55 -4.70
CA GLU A 27 28.11 13.99 -5.91
C GLU A 27 27.48 12.60 -5.97
N ASP A 28 26.52 12.44 -6.86
CA ASP A 28 26.13 11.16 -7.41
C ASP A 28 27.44 10.40 -7.68
N GLU A 29 27.84 9.48 -6.79
CA GLU A 29 28.79 8.45 -7.15
C GLU A 29 28.07 7.58 -8.20
N GLY A 30 28.02 8.10 -9.41
CA GLY A 30 27.46 7.42 -10.54
C GLY A 30 28.05 6.02 -10.59
N TYR A 31 27.20 5.03 -10.66
CA TYR A 31 27.59 3.66 -10.91
C TYR A 31 28.67 3.63 -12.00
N SER A 32 29.86 3.14 -11.64
CA SER A 32 31.03 3.11 -12.53
C SER A 32 31.12 1.81 -13.36
N GLY A 33 30.05 1.01 -13.39
CA GLY A 33 29.98 -0.22 -14.16
C GLY A 33 29.69 0.01 -15.64
N PRO A 34 29.75 -1.05 -16.48
CA PRO A 34 29.58 -0.95 -17.93
C PRO A 34 28.12 -0.73 -18.36
N ILE A 35 27.13 -0.93 -17.48
CA ILE A 35 25.69 -0.79 -17.80
C ILE A 35 25.20 0.61 -17.47
N ASP A 36 24.74 1.34 -18.48
CA ASP A 36 23.94 2.55 -18.33
C ASP A 36 22.46 2.12 -18.21
N LEU A 37 21.95 2.09 -16.97
CA LEU A 37 20.60 1.63 -16.66
C LEU A 37 19.63 2.80 -16.73
N VAL A 38 18.83 2.83 -17.80
CA VAL A 38 17.81 3.86 -18.04
C VAL A 38 16.43 3.19 -18.02
N VAL A 39 15.56 3.59 -17.10
CA VAL A 39 14.21 3.04 -16.98
C VAL A 39 13.18 4.16 -16.96
N TYR A 40 12.17 4.04 -17.82
CA TYR A 40 11.06 4.99 -17.93
C TYR A 40 9.78 4.39 -17.35
N TYR A 41 8.99 5.22 -16.68
CA TYR A 41 7.68 4.87 -16.13
C TYR A 41 6.79 6.11 -15.97
N ASP A 42 5.48 5.95 -16.21
CA ASP A 42 4.52 7.04 -16.16
C ASP A 42 4.02 7.32 -14.74
N SER A 43 4.02 6.32 -13.86
CA SER A 43 3.56 6.42 -12.48
C SER A 43 4.25 5.38 -11.61
N THR A 44 4.41 5.73 -10.35
CA THR A 44 4.83 4.85 -9.25
C THR A 44 3.75 4.78 -8.16
N SER A 45 2.52 5.18 -8.47
CA SER A 45 1.41 5.10 -7.53
C SER A 45 0.10 4.70 -8.20
N GLY A 46 -0.84 4.21 -7.37
CA GLY A 46 -2.18 3.87 -7.81
C GLY A 46 -3.07 3.44 -6.66
N MET A 47 -4.32 3.11 -7.01
CA MET A 47 -5.33 2.65 -6.05
C MET A 47 -5.84 1.28 -6.48
N ALA A 48 -5.56 0.25 -5.67
CA ALA A 48 -6.18 -1.06 -5.80
C ALA A 48 -7.62 -1.01 -5.28
N ILE A 49 -8.51 -1.78 -5.91
CA ILE A 49 -9.92 -1.81 -5.53
C ILE A 49 -10.32 -3.22 -5.14
N GLN A 50 -10.93 -3.35 -3.98
CA GLN A 50 -11.56 -4.58 -3.50
C GLN A 50 -13.05 -4.34 -3.36
N SER A 51 -13.88 -5.16 -4.02
CA SER A 51 -15.34 -5.02 -3.98
C SER A 51 -16.01 -6.36 -3.68
N GLY A 52 -17.04 -6.35 -2.84
CA GLY A 52 -17.80 -7.56 -2.48
C GLY A 52 -18.98 -7.28 -1.58
N GLY A 53 -19.82 -8.29 -1.37
CA GLY A 53 -20.89 -8.26 -0.37
C GLY A 53 -20.41 -8.89 0.93
N TYR A 54 -20.89 -8.39 2.04
CA TYR A 54 -20.69 -8.95 3.39
C TYR A 54 -21.89 -9.83 3.70
N GLY A 55 -21.72 -10.94 4.23
CA GLY A 55 -22.78 -11.91 4.46
C GLY A 55 -22.81 -13.04 3.42
N ASN A 56 -22.90 -14.27 3.87
CA ASN A 56 -23.04 -15.49 3.06
C ASN A 56 -21.94 -15.81 2.00
N GLY A 57 -20.69 -15.42 2.26
CA GLY A 57 -19.52 -15.94 1.53
C GLY A 57 -19.34 -15.40 0.10
N HIS A 58 -19.71 -14.17 -0.13
CA HIS A 58 -19.41 -13.50 -1.40
C HIS A 58 -17.89 -13.33 -1.58
N GLN A 59 -17.39 -13.74 -2.74
CA GLN A 59 -15.99 -13.54 -3.10
C GLN A 59 -15.76 -12.08 -3.47
N TYR A 60 -14.71 -11.49 -2.92
CA TYR A 60 -14.24 -10.17 -3.33
C TYR A 60 -13.70 -10.23 -4.77
N ALA A 61 -14.11 -9.26 -5.58
CA ALA A 61 -13.42 -8.96 -6.83
C ALA A 61 -12.29 -7.98 -6.53
N ASN A 62 -11.06 -8.36 -6.89
CA ASN A 62 -9.90 -7.51 -6.73
C ASN A 62 -9.51 -6.94 -8.09
N GLN A 63 -9.29 -5.63 -8.14
CA GLN A 63 -8.67 -4.94 -9.25
C GLN A 63 -7.35 -4.35 -8.78
N GLY A 64 -6.25 -4.87 -9.29
CA GLY A 64 -4.91 -4.40 -8.97
C GLY A 64 -4.51 -3.16 -9.75
N VAL A 65 -3.37 -2.60 -9.35
CA VAL A 65 -2.69 -1.51 -10.06
C VAL A 65 -1.59 -2.12 -10.90
N ASN A 66 -1.69 -1.99 -12.22
CA ASN A 66 -0.68 -2.48 -13.13
C ASN A 66 0.28 -1.35 -13.53
N LEU A 67 1.53 -1.42 -13.06
CA LEU A 67 2.58 -0.46 -13.41
C LEU A 67 3.61 -1.12 -14.33
N CYS A 68 4.08 -0.35 -15.31
CA CYS A 68 5.01 -0.82 -16.34
C CYS A 68 6.27 0.03 -16.37
N PHE A 69 7.41 -0.64 -16.57
CA PHE A 69 8.76 -0.05 -16.58
C PHE A 69 9.45 -0.41 -17.89
N SER A 70 9.90 0.61 -18.62
CA SER A 70 10.53 0.48 -19.94
C SER A 70 12.03 0.67 -19.84
N PHE A 71 12.80 -0.33 -20.27
CA PHE A 71 14.25 -0.36 -20.29
C PHE A 71 14.79 -0.10 -21.71
N VAL A 72 14.04 0.60 -22.55
CA VAL A 72 14.31 0.74 -23.99
C VAL A 72 15.66 1.36 -24.30
N ASP A 73 16.15 2.28 -23.46
CA ASP A 73 17.41 2.98 -23.63
C ASP A 73 18.55 2.45 -22.73
N THR A 74 18.29 1.35 -22.00
CA THR A 74 19.33 0.68 -21.22
C THR A 74 20.36 0.04 -22.13
N THR A 75 21.65 0.36 -21.90
CA THR A 75 22.77 -0.12 -22.73
C THR A 75 23.93 -0.61 -21.88
N SER A 76 24.88 -1.35 -22.51
CA SER A 76 26.15 -1.72 -21.88
C SER A 76 27.30 -1.43 -22.84
N GLU A 77 28.39 -0.87 -22.32
CA GLU A 77 29.64 -0.64 -23.06
C GLU A 77 30.37 -1.94 -23.37
N GLU A 78 30.17 -2.99 -22.59
CA GLU A 78 30.87 -4.26 -22.72
C GLU A 78 30.09 -5.33 -23.49
N GLY A 79 28.85 -5.03 -23.93
CA GLY A 79 28.08 -5.98 -24.71
C GLY A 79 26.61 -5.68 -24.80
N ASN A 80 25.82 -6.71 -25.12
CA ASN A 80 24.37 -6.57 -25.20
C ASN A 80 23.76 -6.85 -23.83
N ILE A 81 22.67 -6.13 -23.50
CA ILE A 81 21.81 -6.50 -22.38
C ILE A 81 21.13 -7.84 -22.71
N THR A 82 21.22 -8.79 -21.80
CA THR A 82 20.67 -10.15 -21.95
C THR A 82 19.48 -10.38 -21.07
N ARG A 83 19.37 -9.67 -19.93
CA ARG A 83 18.26 -9.80 -18.99
C ARG A 83 17.88 -8.43 -18.41
N ILE A 84 16.58 -8.20 -18.26
CA ILE A 84 16.00 -7.14 -17.44
C ILE A 84 15.12 -7.76 -16.37
N TYR A 85 15.03 -7.12 -15.20
CA TYR A 85 14.25 -7.65 -14.10
C TYR A 85 13.65 -6.55 -13.22
N LEU A 86 12.58 -6.93 -12.53
CA LEU A 86 11.85 -6.14 -11.55
C LEU A 86 11.57 -7.05 -10.34
N ASP A 87 12.07 -6.70 -9.18
CA ASP A 87 11.64 -7.27 -7.90
C ASP A 87 10.55 -6.38 -7.31
N PRO A 88 9.30 -6.86 -7.21
CA PRO A 88 8.17 -6.05 -6.78
C PRO A 88 8.08 -5.86 -5.26
N ASP A 89 9.03 -6.39 -4.50
CA ASP A 89 9.12 -6.30 -3.04
C ASP A 89 7.88 -6.86 -2.29
N ILE A 90 7.32 -7.95 -2.80
CA ILE A 90 6.14 -8.62 -2.23
C ILE A 90 6.44 -10.03 -1.69
N GLY A 91 7.74 -10.37 -1.51
CA GLY A 91 8.19 -11.72 -1.11
C GLY A 91 7.93 -12.80 -2.16
N GLY A 92 7.67 -12.39 -3.40
CA GLY A 92 7.37 -13.24 -4.55
C GLY A 92 8.56 -13.47 -5.46
N GLU A 93 8.26 -14.01 -6.66
CA GLU A 93 9.23 -14.19 -7.71
C GLU A 93 9.51 -12.85 -8.42
N THR A 94 10.79 -12.60 -8.73
CA THR A 94 11.22 -11.50 -9.59
C THR A 94 10.59 -11.63 -10.97
N VAL A 95 10.02 -10.55 -11.47
CA VAL A 95 9.54 -10.48 -12.85
C VAL A 95 10.74 -10.22 -13.75
N GLU A 96 11.08 -11.16 -14.61
CA GLU A 96 12.26 -11.04 -15.48
C GLU A 96 11.97 -11.36 -16.94
N ARG A 97 12.83 -10.86 -17.80
CA ARG A 97 12.80 -11.15 -19.24
C ARG A 97 14.20 -11.35 -19.80
N ASN A 98 14.41 -12.48 -20.46
CA ASN A 98 15.58 -12.72 -21.28
C ASN A 98 15.42 -12.00 -22.64
N LEU A 99 16.37 -11.17 -23.00
CA LEU A 99 16.39 -10.38 -24.24
C LEU A 99 17.22 -11.04 -25.37
N GLU A 100 17.83 -12.19 -25.12
CA GLU A 100 18.55 -12.94 -26.18
C GLU A 100 17.60 -13.39 -27.28
N ASP A 101 16.37 -13.78 -26.91
CA ASP A 101 15.34 -14.28 -27.81
C ASP A 101 14.49 -13.17 -28.46
N ASP A 102 14.29 -12.05 -27.76
CA ASP A 102 13.47 -10.94 -28.27
C ASP A 102 13.92 -9.58 -27.68
N ARG A 103 14.87 -8.95 -28.37
CA ARG A 103 15.49 -7.67 -27.99
C ARG A 103 14.55 -6.49 -28.00
N ASN A 104 13.35 -6.62 -28.60
CA ASN A 104 12.38 -5.54 -28.68
C ASN A 104 11.42 -5.50 -27.49
N ARG A 105 11.46 -6.50 -26.63
CA ARG A 105 10.58 -6.58 -25.45
C ARG A 105 11.25 -6.05 -24.20
N THR A 106 11.46 -4.75 -24.15
CA THR A 106 12.16 -4.06 -23.06
C THR A 106 11.23 -3.52 -21.98
N VAL A 107 9.95 -3.92 -21.92
CA VAL A 107 9.00 -3.46 -20.93
C VAL A 107 8.63 -4.60 -19.98
N LEU A 108 8.72 -4.35 -18.69
CA LEU A 108 8.21 -5.21 -17.62
C LEU A 108 7.02 -4.55 -16.94
N CYS A 109 5.97 -5.33 -16.64
CA CYS A 109 4.81 -4.86 -15.91
C CYS A 109 4.53 -5.80 -14.75
N HIS A 110 4.04 -5.24 -13.64
CA HIS A 110 3.57 -6.00 -12.49
C HIS A 110 2.25 -5.41 -11.99
N GLU A 111 1.37 -6.29 -11.47
CA GLU A 111 0.08 -5.91 -10.91
C GLU A 111 0.11 -6.07 -9.39
N TRP A 112 -0.01 -4.94 -8.67
CA TRP A 112 -0.15 -4.91 -7.22
C TRP A 112 -1.63 -4.99 -6.84
N ILE A 113 -2.01 -6.03 -6.10
CA ILE A 113 -3.38 -6.27 -5.59
C ILE A 113 -3.53 -5.93 -4.10
N SER A 114 -2.42 -5.63 -3.43
CA SER A 114 -2.35 -5.24 -2.02
C SER A 114 -1.91 -3.78 -1.91
N HIS A 115 -2.32 -3.11 -0.85
CA HIS A 115 -1.84 -1.76 -0.55
C HIS A 115 -0.48 -1.79 0.16
N GLY A 116 0.28 -0.70 0.06
CA GLY A 116 1.59 -0.59 0.69
C GLY A 116 2.49 0.45 0.07
N LEU A 117 3.63 0.68 0.73
CA LEU A 117 4.82 1.29 0.15
C LEU A 117 5.81 0.18 -0.17
N PHE A 118 6.16 0.01 -1.44
CA PHE A 118 7.00 -1.07 -1.95
C PHE A 118 8.33 -0.49 -2.44
N GLU A 119 9.45 -0.93 -1.88
CA GLU A 119 10.79 -0.58 -2.35
C GLU A 119 11.20 -1.55 -3.47
N ILE A 120 10.72 -1.33 -4.67
CA ILE A 120 10.97 -2.21 -5.81
C ILE A 120 12.39 -2.03 -6.34
N THR A 121 12.99 -3.13 -6.82
CA THR A 121 14.29 -3.10 -7.48
C THR A 121 14.13 -3.29 -8.99
N LEU A 122 14.69 -2.38 -9.76
CA LEU A 122 14.76 -2.44 -11.22
C LEU A 122 16.20 -2.66 -11.66
N GLY A 123 16.45 -3.64 -12.55
CA GLY A 123 17.81 -3.97 -12.93
C GLY A 123 17.97 -4.60 -14.30
N ALA A 124 19.23 -4.60 -14.76
CA ALA A 124 19.65 -5.22 -16.01
C ALA A 124 20.96 -5.99 -15.86
N GLU A 125 21.15 -6.99 -16.71
CA GLU A 125 22.37 -7.81 -16.82
C GLU A 125 22.80 -7.88 -18.28
N ASP A 126 24.12 -7.77 -18.52
CA ASP A 126 24.70 -7.90 -19.85
C ASP A 126 25.24 -9.34 -20.11
N ILE A 127 25.72 -9.56 -21.33
CA ILE A 127 26.23 -10.87 -21.78
C ILE A 127 27.48 -11.34 -21.01
N ASN A 128 28.18 -10.44 -20.34
CA ASN A 128 29.37 -10.75 -19.54
C ASN A 128 29.02 -11.03 -18.06
N GLY A 129 27.71 -10.89 -17.69
CA GLY A 129 27.25 -11.06 -16.32
C GLY A 129 27.44 -9.84 -15.44
N ASN A 130 27.74 -8.67 -16.04
CA ASN A 130 27.68 -7.41 -15.29
C ASN A 130 26.22 -7.06 -15.00
N THR A 131 25.96 -6.50 -13.82
CA THR A 131 24.62 -6.08 -13.39
C THR A 131 24.64 -4.62 -12.94
N ASN A 132 23.55 -3.91 -13.19
CA ASN A 132 23.25 -2.63 -12.58
C ASN A 132 21.79 -2.63 -12.12
N GLU A 133 21.54 -2.03 -10.95
CA GLU A 133 20.19 -1.96 -10.35
C GLU A 133 20.02 -0.69 -9.54
N PHE A 134 18.77 -0.23 -9.39
CA PHE A 134 18.41 0.83 -8.47
C PHE A 134 17.02 0.54 -7.88
N GLN A 135 16.72 1.22 -6.77
CA GLN A 135 15.44 1.07 -6.07
C GLN A 135 14.60 2.34 -6.25
N ILE A 136 13.30 2.14 -6.32
CA ILE A 136 12.30 3.21 -6.27
C ILE A 136 11.15 2.78 -5.37
N THR A 137 10.43 3.75 -4.84
CA THR A 137 9.24 3.51 -4.01
C THR A 137 7.98 3.57 -4.87
N VAL A 138 7.20 2.50 -4.81
CA VAL A 138 5.85 2.41 -5.36
C VAL A 138 4.83 2.51 -4.23
N LYS A 139 3.84 3.40 -4.38
CA LYS A 139 2.74 3.60 -3.43
C LYS A 139 1.43 3.04 -3.98
N ILE A 140 0.81 2.12 -3.26
CA ILE A 140 -0.50 1.58 -3.59
C ILE A 140 -1.46 1.84 -2.45
N ASP A 141 -2.45 2.69 -2.68
CA ASP A 141 -3.58 2.88 -1.80
C ASP A 141 -4.63 1.78 -2.03
N MET A 142 -5.58 1.59 -1.11
CA MET A 142 -6.64 0.61 -1.26
C MET A 142 -8.01 1.26 -1.07
N LYS A 143 -8.91 0.99 -1.99
CA LYS A 143 -10.33 1.27 -1.84
C LYS A 143 -11.09 -0.05 -1.69
N MET A 144 -11.83 -0.18 -0.59
CA MET A 144 -12.70 -1.32 -0.34
C MET A 144 -14.15 -0.84 -0.42
N VAL A 145 -14.97 -1.54 -1.19
CA VAL A 145 -16.41 -1.25 -1.32
C VAL A 145 -17.19 -2.50 -0.99
N GLY A 146 -18.17 -2.38 -0.12
CA GLY A 146 -19.02 -3.48 0.26
C GLY A 146 -20.45 -3.08 0.50
N SER A 147 -21.37 -4.02 0.26
CA SER A 147 -22.79 -3.85 0.51
C SER A 147 -23.37 -5.08 1.18
N ASP A 148 -24.38 -4.88 1.98
CA ASP A 148 -25.20 -5.91 2.60
C ASP A 148 -26.66 -5.44 2.56
N TYR A 149 -27.60 -6.36 2.35
CA TYR A 149 -29.01 -6.03 2.19
C TYR A 149 -29.84 -6.95 3.06
N ASP A 150 -30.99 -6.47 3.51
CA ASP A 150 -31.93 -7.21 4.34
C ASP A 150 -31.21 -7.81 5.57
N THR A 151 -30.51 -6.98 6.35
CA THR A 151 -29.69 -7.46 7.49
C THR A 151 -29.91 -6.64 8.75
N GLU A 152 -29.83 -7.29 9.92
CA GLU A 152 -29.82 -6.63 11.21
C GLU A 152 -28.38 -6.24 11.65
N SER A 153 -27.35 -6.79 11.00
CA SER A 153 -25.95 -6.48 11.32
C SER A 153 -25.00 -6.83 10.19
N SER A 154 -23.91 -6.07 10.08
CA SER A 154 -22.83 -6.33 9.14
C SER A 154 -21.48 -6.08 9.76
N THR A 155 -20.47 -6.82 9.31
CA THR A 155 -19.06 -6.60 9.69
C THR A 155 -18.18 -6.59 8.47
N MET A 156 -17.46 -5.49 8.26
CA MET A 156 -16.44 -5.35 7.25
C MET A 156 -15.05 -5.35 7.88
N GLN A 157 -14.22 -6.33 7.49
CA GLN A 157 -12.83 -6.40 7.94
C GLN A 157 -11.88 -5.80 6.92
N PHE A 158 -10.86 -5.13 7.40
CA PHE A 158 -9.78 -4.57 6.59
C PHE A 158 -8.45 -4.68 7.33
N ASP A 159 -7.38 -4.92 6.60
CA ASP A 159 -6.04 -5.06 7.16
C ASP A 159 -5.29 -3.73 6.99
N THR A 160 -4.68 -3.23 8.05
CA THR A 160 -3.82 -2.05 8.03
C THR A 160 -2.34 -2.42 7.91
N GLY A 161 -2.05 -3.70 8.07
CA GLY A 161 -0.70 -4.27 7.92
C GLY A 161 -0.43 -4.71 6.49
N TYR A 162 0.83 -4.97 6.21
CA TYR A 162 1.25 -5.66 5.00
C TYR A 162 1.22 -7.18 5.25
N CYS A 163 0.63 -7.93 4.34
CA CYS A 163 0.36 -9.37 4.50
C CYS A 163 1.58 -10.26 4.76
N CYS A 164 2.81 -9.81 4.47
CA CYS A 164 3.95 -10.72 4.35
C CYS A 164 5.18 -10.34 5.16
N GLU A 165 5.33 -9.11 5.65
CA GLU A 165 6.52 -8.68 6.39
C GLU A 165 6.20 -7.67 7.51
N LYS A 166 6.78 -7.89 8.70
CA LYS A 166 6.67 -6.95 9.82
C LYS A 166 7.61 -5.76 9.62
N GLY A 167 7.12 -4.58 9.97
CA GLY A 167 7.93 -3.37 10.04
C GLY A 167 7.89 -2.47 8.82
N ARG A 168 6.98 -2.71 7.89
CA ARG A 168 6.68 -1.75 6.82
C ARG A 168 5.93 -0.53 7.35
N PRO A 169 6.01 0.62 6.66
CA PRO A 169 5.27 1.80 7.05
C PRO A 169 3.77 1.52 7.09
N LEU A 170 3.12 1.97 8.17
CA LEU A 170 1.66 1.94 8.28
C LEU A 170 1.04 2.97 7.33
N PRO A 171 -0.23 2.78 6.93
CA PRO A 171 -0.99 3.81 6.27
C PRO A 171 -1.02 5.10 7.09
N GLU A 172 -1.13 6.24 6.43
CA GLU A 172 -1.30 7.53 7.09
C GLU A 172 -2.68 7.66 7.72
N LYS A 173 -3.70 7.19 6.99
CA LYS A 173 -5.09 7.31 7.43
C LYS A 173 -5.99 6.26 6.79
N ILE A 174 -7.12 6.03 7.46
CA ILE A 174 -8.26 5.30 6.93
C ILE A 174 -9.45 6.27 6.89
N SER A 175 -10.09 6.36 5.73
CA SER A 175 -11.37 7.07 5.57
C SER A 175 -12.47 6.05 5.40
N ILE A 176 -13.53 6.18 6.18
CA ILE A 176 -14.71 5.29 6.15
C ILE A 176 -15.91 6.14 5.84
N VAL A 177 -16.66 5.77 4.81
CA VAL A 177 -18.01 6.29 4.52
C VAL A 177 -18.95 5.10 4.58
N SER A 178 -19.93 5.16 5.44
CA SER A 178 -20.97 4.15 5.59
C SER A 178 -22.33 4.78 5.39
N GLU A 179 -23.09 4.23 4.49
CA GLU A 179 -24.48 4.58 4.20
C GLU A 179 -25.38 3.44 4.66
N VAL A 180 -26.42 3.76 5.43
CA VAL A 180 -27.40 2.79 5.92
C VAL A 180 -28.80 3.31 5.60
N THR A 181 -29.60 2.47 4.96
CA THR A 181 -31.01 2.73 4.64
C THR A 181 -31.88 1.77 5.44
N ASN A 182 -32.92 2.32 6.11
CA ASN A 182 -34.01 1.55 6.64
C ASN A 182 -34.96 1.25 5.49
N ASP A 183 -35.03 -0.02 5.06
CA ASP A 183 -35.74 -0.40 3.83
C ASP A 183 -37.27 -0.26 4.00
N GLU A 184 -37.96 0.19 2.95
CA GLU A 184 -39.42 0.30 2.98
C GLU A 184 -40.10 -1.07 3.07
N ASP A 185 -40.86 -1.32 4.12
CA ASP A 185 -41.70 -2.52 4.24
C ASP A 185 -43.15 -2.25 3.79
N PHE A 186 -43.52 -2.78 2.63
CA PHE A 186 -44.84 -2.61 2.05
C PHE A 186 -45.97 -3.38 2.77
N PHE A 187 -45.67 -4.30 3.68
CA PHE A 187 -46.66 -5.27 4.17
C PHE A 187 -46.78 -5.34 5.72
N LEU A 188 -45.85 -4.81 6.44
CA LEU A 188 -45.84 -4.79 7.90
C LEU A 188 -45.87 -3.36 8.42
N SER A 189 -46.12 -3.19 9.71
CA SER A 189 -45.97 -1.88 10.33
C SER A 189 -44.48 -1.55 10.34
N ALA A 190 -44.06 -0.63 9.47
CA ALA A 190 -42.72 -0.08 9.47
C ALA A 190 -42.31 0.29 10.90
N GLU A 191 -41.21 -0.24 11.37
CA GLU A 191 -40.62 0.12 12.65
C GLU A 191 -39.44 1.06 12.41
N ASP A 192 -39.38 2.08 13.24
CA ASP A 192 -38.24 2.98 13.26
C ASP A 192 -37.00 2.23 13.73
N THR A 193 -35.89 2.35 12.99
CA THR A 193 -34.65 1.65 13.29
C THR A 193 -33.59 2.61 13.82
N ARG A 194 -32.75 2.14 14.74
CA ARG A 194 -31.52 2.83 15.13
C ARG A 194 -30.31 2.01 14.76
N VAL A 195 -29.30 2.70 14.26
CA VAL A 195 -28.07 2.05 13.83
C VAL A 195 -26.91 2.47 14.73
N THR A 196 -26.08 1.51 15.06
CA THR A 196 -24.83 1.73 15.78
C THR A 196 -23.67 1.29 14.87
N TRP A 197 -22.75 2.21 14.60
CA TRP A 197 -21.47 1.94 13.96
C TRP A 197 -20.40 1.84 15.03
N ASN A 198 -19.48 0.90 14.86
CA ASN A 198 -18.34 0.73 15.75
C ASN A 198 -17.12 0.30 14.93
N VAL A 199 -15.99 1.00 15.09
CA VAL A 199 -14.70 0.60 14.52
C VAL A 199 -13.82 0.08 15.63
N THR A 200 -13.35 -1.16 15.47
CA THR A 200 -12.42 -1.80 16.40
C THR A 200 -11.09 -2.09 15.71
N ASN A 201 -9.99 -1.92 16.46
CA ASN A 201 -8.66 -2.29 16.02
C ASN A 201 -8.40 -3.80 16.21
N HIS A 202 -7.19 -4.26 15.85
CA HIS A 202 -6.77 -5.66 15.97
C HIS A 202 -6.76 -6.21 17.42
N GLU A 203 -6.77 -5.33 18.44
CA GLU A 203 -6.86 -5.71 19.87
C GLU A 203 -8.32 -5.70 20.36
N GLU A 204 -9.30 -5.60 19.45
CA GLU A 204 -10.74 -5.48 19.75
C GLU A 204 -11.08 -4.22 20.57
N GLN A 205 -10.23 -3.21 20.56
CA GLN A 205 -10.49 -1.93 21.23
C GLN A 205 -11.33 -1.05 20.31
N GLU A 206 -12.39 -0.46 20.87
CA GLU A 206 -13.17 0.55 20.17
C GLU A 206 -12.30 1.81 19.91
N VAL A 207 -12.17 2.18 18.65
CA VAL A 207 -11.42 3.35 18.20
C VAL A 207 -12.39 4.50 17.89
N ALA A 208 -13.53 4.17 17.30
CA ALA A 208 -14.57 5.13 16.99
C ALA A 208 -15.94 4.43 17.04
N SER A 209 -16.96 5.19 17.43
CA SER A 209 -18.36 4.73 17.38
C SER A 209 -19.32 5.88 17.13
N HIS A 210 -20.44 5.57 16.51
CA HIS A 210 -21.56 6.48 16.30
C HIS A 210 -22.86 5.72 16.48
N ARG A 211 -23.87 6.41 17.01
CA ARG A 211 -25.23 5.92 17.06
C ARG A 211 -26.17 6.94 16.40
N SER A 212 -26.95 6.46 15.45
CA SER A 212 -27.93 7.31 14.77
C SER A 212 -29.01 7.81 15.72
N GLU A 213 -29.69 8.87 15.33
CA GLU A 213 -31.07 9.06 15.73
C GLU A 213 -31.96 7.95 15.13
N THR A 214 -33.25 8.02 15.33
CA THR A 214 -34.19 7.09 14.73
C THR A 214 -34.25 7.33 13.22
N ILE A 215 -34.01 6.27 12.43
CA ILE A 215 -34.12 6.25 10.97
C ILE A 215 -35.55 5.79 10.61
N GLU A 216 -36.35 6.67 10.03
CA GLU A 216 -37.71 6.33 9.59
C GLU A 216 -37.64 5.40 8.36
N ASP A 217 -38.73 4.66 8.14
CA ASP A 217 -38.89 3.79 6.96
C ASP A 217 -38.58 4.51 5.65
N GLY A 218 -37.72 3.89 4.79
CA GLY A 218 -37.24 4.45 3.54
C GLY A 218 -36.22 5.61 3.68
N GLN A 219 -35.78 5.93 4.88
CA GLN A 219 -34.75 6.97 5.10
C GLN A 219 -33.36 6.38 5.17
N THR A 220 -32.37 7.25 4.88
CA THR A 220 -30.94 6.91 4.84
C THR A 220 -30.16 7.79 5.80
N GLU A 221 -29.20 7.19 6.51
CA GLU A 221 -28.26 7.86 7.39
C GLU A 221 -26.83 7.56 6.94
N TRP A 222 -25.91 8.52 7.15
CA TRP A 222 -24.48 8.40 6.77
C TRP A 222 -23.59 8.61 7.99
N TRP A 223 -22.53 7.83 8.03
CA TRP A 223 -21.42 8.06 8.93
C TRP A 223 -20.10 8.18 8.16
N ASP A 224 -19.45 9.32 8.27
CA ASP A 224 -18.17 9.64 7.63
C ASP A 224 -17.13 9.91 8.72
N ILE A 225 -16.00 9.21 8.67
CA ILE A 225 -14.93 9.32 9.65
C ILE A 225 -13.56 9.12 9.01
N VAL A 226 -12.56 9.82 9.56
CA VAL A 226 -11.14 9.64 9.25
C VAL A 226 -10.40 9.25 10.51
N ILE A 227 -9.59 8.19 10.44
CA ILE A 227 -8.76 7.66 11.52
C ILE A 227 -7.31 7.74 11.07
N ASP A 228 -6.45 8.41 11.85
CA ASP A 228 -5.02 8.66 11.58
C ASP A 228 -4.09 8.02 12.62
N GLU A 229 -4.60 7.62 13.78
CA GLU A 229 -3.85 6.87 14.79
C GLU A 229 -3.99 5.35 14.56
N LEU A 230 -3.17 4.81 13.65
CA LEU A 230 -3.29 3.42 13.19
C LEU A 230 -2.30 2.50 13.89
N THR A 231 -2.72 1.25 14.07
CA THR A 231 -1.90 0.12 14.52
C THR A 231 -2.00 -1.01 13.50
N GLU A 232 -0.91 -1.75 13.32
CA GLU A 232 -0.85 -2.89 12.39
C GLU A 232 -1.83 -3.99 12.78
N GLY A 233 -2.58 -4.51 11.83
CA GLY A 233 -3.42 -5.69 11.98
C GLY A 233 -4.81 -5.55 11.38
N ILE A 234 -5.66 -6.54 11.65
CA ILE A 234 -7.02 -6.61 11.13
C ILE A 234 -7.94 -5.73 11.97
N TRP A 235 -8.56 -4.77 11.33
CA TRP A 235 -9.57 -3.90 11.90
C TRP A 235 -10.96 -4.30 11.42
N SER A 236 -11.99 -3.88 12.14
CA SER A 236 -13.38 -4.20 11.80
C SER A 236 -14.27 -2.96 11.91
N LEU A 237 -15.06 -2.71 10.87
CA LEU A 237 -16.24 -1.85 10.93
C LEU A 237 -17.44 -2.75 11.21
N ASN A 238 -18.08 -2.55 12.34
CA ASN A 238 -19.29 -3.29 12.76
C ASN A 238 -20.48 -2.34 12.72
N ILE A 239 -21.60 -2.82 12.19
CA ILE A 239 -22.84 -2.07 12.06
C ILE A 239 -23.95 -2.95 12.62
N GLU A 240 -24.74 -2.42 13.53
CA GLU A 240 -25.86 -3.13 14.18
C GLU A 240 -27.12 -2.27 14.12
N ALA A 241 -28.22 -2.86 13.70
CA ALA A 241 -29.56 -2.29 13.72
C ALA A 241 -30.33 -2.71 14.97
N ASP A 242 -31.09 -1.79 15.56
CA ASP A 242 -32.03 -2.00 16.67
C ASP A 242 -33.40 -1.57 16.16
N GLY A 243 -34.10 -2.48 15.48
CA GLY A 243 -35.37 -2.28 14.76
C GLY A 243 -35.48 -3.20 13.55
N ASP A 244 -35.92 -2.66 12.43
CA ASP A 244 -36.07 -3.38 11.16
C ASP A 244 -34.75 -3.72 10.48
N GLU A 245 -34.78 -4.63 9.50
CA GLU A 245 -33.66 -4.93 8.61
C GLU A 245 -33.25 -3.69 7.78
N ILE A 246 -31.97 -3.59 7.49
CA ILE A 246 -31.36 -2.44 6.83
C ILE A 246 -30.56 -2.86 5.60
N SER A 247 -30.41 -1.92 4.68
CA SER A 247 -29.42 -2.00 3.60
C SER A 247 -28.23 -1.14 3.91
N ILE A 248 -27.02 -1.69 3.66
CA ILE A 248 -25.75 -1.07 4.04
C ILE A 248 -24.86 -0.97 2.79
N GLU A 249 -24.27 0.20 2.57
CA GLU A 249 -23.19 0.41 1.61
C GLU A 249 -21.99 1.06 2.33
N ASN A 250 -20.81 0.43 2.22
CA ASN A 250 -19.59 0.90 2.86
C ASN A 250 -18.51 1.16 1.82
N GLU A 251 -17.77 2.25 2.02
CA GLU A 251 -16.53 2.56 1.34
C GLU A 251 -15.43 2.78 2.40
N ILE A 252 -14.32 2.04 2.30
CA ILE A 252 -13.13 2.23 3.14
C ILE A 252 -11.96 2.53 2.23
N ILE A 253 -11.26 3.64 2.50
CA ILE A 253 -10.04 4.01 1.77
C ILE A 253 -8.87 3.97 2.76
N ILE A 254 -7.88 3.13 2.47
CA ILE A 254 -6.60 3.04 3.18
C ILE A 254 -5.57 3.81 2.36
N SER A 255 -5.01 4.88 2.92
CA SER A 255 -4.12 5.79 2.20
C SER A 255 -2.76 5.93 2.87
N TYR A 256 -1.71 6.00 2.04
CA TYR A 256 -0.35 6.30 2.43
C TYR A 256 -0.04 7.79 2.23
N PRO A 257 1.04 8.34 2.86
CA PRO A 257 1.38 9.76 2.74
C PRO A 257 1.55 10.18 1.28
N GLU A 258 1.09 11.38 0.95
CA GLU A 258 1.32 11.98 -0.37
C GLU A 258 2.81 12.26 -0.58
N GLY A 259 3.33 11.92 -1.77
CA GLY A 259 4.73 12.11 -2.12
C GLY A 259 5.68 11.11 -1.45
N SER A 260 5.17 9.99 -0.92
CA SER A 260 6.00 8.87 -0.46
C SER A 260 6.50 8.00 -1.61
N GLU A 261 5.88 8.10 -2.78
CA GLU A 261 6.31 7.45 -4.03
C GLU A 261 7.40 8.24 -4.74
N ASP A 262 8.22 7.57 -5.53
CA ASP A 262 9.16 8.24 -6.43
C ASP A 262 8.42 8.98 -7.56
N PRO A 263 8.96 10.14 -8.02
CA PRO A 263 8.34 10.90 -9.10
C PRO A 263 8.36 10.10 -10.41
N PRO A 264 7.39 10.29 -11.31
CA PRO A 264 7.40 9.70 -12.65
C PRO A 264 8.69 10.06 -13.42
N ASN A 265 9.18 9.08 -14.19
CA ASN A 265 10.30 9.26 -15.13
C ASN A 265 9.81 8.89 -16.55
N PRO A 266 9.02 9.75 -17.20
CA PRO A 266 8.51 9.48 -18.54
C PRO A 266 9.66 9.50 -19.56
N GLY A 267 9.56 8.63 -20.58
CA GLY A 267 10.50 8.61 -21.68
C GLY A 267 10.47 9.89 -22.51
N PRO A 268 11.45 10.09 -23.39
CA PRO A 268 11.43 11.20 -24.34
C PRO A 268 10.20 11.09 -25.25
N GLU A 269 9.56 12.26 -25.51
CA GLU A 269 8.41 12.38 -26.42
C GLU A 269 8.81 12.11 -27.90
#